data_47feb5043e8c958890c201d73442a4b3
#
_entry.id   47feb5043e8c958890c201d73442a4b3
#
_cell.length_a   1.000
_cell.length_b   1.000
_cell.length_c   1.000
_cell.angle_alpha   90.00
_cell.angle_beta   90.00
_cell.angle_gamma   90.00
#
_symmetry.space_group_name_H-M   'P 1'
#
loop_
_entity.id
_entity.type
_entity.pdbx_description
1 polymer ?
#
loop_
_entity_poly.entity_id
_entity_poly.type
_entity_poly.pdbx_seq_one_letter_code
_entity_poly.pdbx_strand_id
1 'polypeptide(L)'
;MERFDNREKLLLMSRELIRYCGETVSLSHRGEKERALKRYQDAIKKSKEIEQVVSNFPELLYGDVGTAFQELAEASVVISMYFGEKLNLASDLGVPDTYYITGIADSVGEMRRRVLELLKEGKNQEAEKTYRIMEDIYQTLWNLEYPKSVVPGLRQK
;
A
#
# COMPACT_ATOMS: atom_id res chain seq x y z
N MET A 1 -12.11 22.95 -19.67
CA MET A 1 -11.93 23.67 -18.40
C MET A 1 -12.06 22.74 -17.21
N GLU A 2 -13.16 22.01 -17.06
CA GLU A 2 -13.30 21.04 -15.97
C GLU A 2 -12.19 19.99 -15.96
N ARG A 3 -11.81 19.48 -17.12
CA ARG A 3 -10.77 18.46 -17.23
C ARG A 3 -9.42 18.98 -16.74
N PHE A 4 -9.08 20.21 -17.09
CA PHE A 4 -7.84 20.85 -16.66
C PHE A 4 -7.83 21.05 -15.14
N ASP A 5 -8.94 21.57 -14.61
CA ASP A 5 -9.06 21.81 -13.17
C ASP A 5 -8.98 20.51 -12.37
N ASN A 6 -9.60 19.44 -12.89
CA ASN A 6 -9.56 18.13 -12.23
C ASN A 6 -8.18 17.51 -12.28
N ARG A 7 -7.44 17.71 -13.36
CA ARG A 7 -6.06 17.24 -13.47
C ARG A 7 -5.16 17.93 -12.44
N GLU A 8 -5.27 19.24 -12.32
CA GLU A 8 -4.52 20.01 -11.31
C GLU A 8 -4.90 19.56 -9.90
N LYS A 9 -6.19 19.41 -9.65
CA LYS A 9 -6.70 18.96 -8.36
C LYS A 9 -6.16 17.58 -8.01
N LEU A 10 -6.19 16.64 -8.97
CA LEU A 10 -5.68 15.29 -8.76
C LEU A 10 -4.19 15.27 -8.48
N LEU A 11 -3.43 16.13 -9.16
CA LEU A 11 -1.99 16.21 -8.93
C LEU A 11 -1.70 16.61 -7.49
N LEU A 12 -2.40 17.65 -6.99
CA LEU A 12 -2.23 18.11 -5.61
C LEU A 12 -2.68 17.07 -4.60
N MET A 13 -3.82 16.43 -4.86
CA MET A 13 -4.35 15.39 -3.97
C MET A 13 -3.41 14.18 -3.93
N SER A 14 -2.85 13.80 -5.08
CA SER A 14 -1.93 12.67 -5.16
C SER A 14 -0.65 12.95 -4.39
N ARG A 15 -0.10 14.15 -4.49
CA ARG A 15 1.08 14.54 -3.72
C ARG A 15 0.81 14.52 -2.23
N GLU A 16 -0.38 14.96 -1.83
CA GLU A 16 -0.79 14.93 -0.43
C GLU A 16 -0.93 13.50 0.08
N LEU A 17 -1.52 12.62 -0.73
CA LEU A 17 -1.63 11.20 -0.37
C LEU A 17 -0.24 10.57 -0.21
N ILE A 18 0.67 10.83 -1.14
CA ILE A 18 2.04 10.32 -1.07
C ILE A 18 2.71 10.80 0.21
N ARG A 19 2.52 12.05 0.58
CA ARG A 19 3.07 12.61 1.81
C ARG A 19 2.51 11.88 3.04
N TYR A 20 1.21 11.67 3.07
CA TYR A 20 0.57 10.95 4.19
C TYR A 20 1.11 9.51 4.31
N CYS A 21 1.30 8.84 3.18
CA CYS A 21 1.86 7.48 3.19
C CYS A 21 3.29 7.47 3.71
N GLY A 22 4.11 8.43 3.29
CA GLY A 22 5.48 8.55 3.77
C GLY A 22 5.53 8.80 5.27
N GLU A 23 4.66 9.67 5.77
CA GLU A 23 4.58 9.96 7.20
C GLU A 23 4.11 8.72 7.98
N THR A 24 3.13 7.97 7.43
CA THR A 24 2.65 6.74 8.05
C THR A 24 3.80 5.74 8.22
N VAL A 25 4.58 5.54 7.18
CA VAL A 25 5.71 4.61 7.20
C VAL A 25 6.77 5.08 8.20
N SER A 26 7.11 6.36 8.18
CA SER A 26 8.11 6.94 9.08
C SER A 26 7.69 6.80 10.55
N LEU A 27 6.43 7.12 10.85
CA LEU A 27 5.90 6.99 12.20
C LEU A 27 5.88 5.54 12.67
N SER A 28 5.57 4.61 11.75
CA SER A 28 5.58 3.18 12.04
C SER A 28 6.98 2.70 12.41
N HIS A 29 8.00 3.12 11.66
CA HIS A 29 9.40 2.78 11.95
C HIS A 29 9.84 3.28 13.31
N ARG A 30 9.29 4.40 13.77
CA ARG A 30 9.60 4.95 15.08
C ARG A 30 8.75 4.37 16.21
N GLY A 31 7.83 3.45 15.87
CA GLY A 31 6.97 2.81 16.86
C GLY A 31 5.87 3.69 17.41
N GLU A 32 5.57 4.81 16.76
CA GLU A 32 4.52 5.74 17.21
C GLU A 32 3.16 5.31 16.67
N LYS A 33 2.60 4.27 17.27
CA LYS A 33 1.41 3.58 16.78
C LYS A 33 0.21 4.50 16.57
N GLU A 34 -0.16 5.28 17.58
CA GLU A 34 -1.36 6.11 17.50
C GLU A 34 -1.25 7.15 16.38
N ARG A 35 -0.10 7.78 16.27
CA ARG A 35 0.13 8.79 15.23
C ARG A 35 0.18 8.15 13.85
N ALA A 36 0.80 6.97 13.73
CA ALA A 36 0.87 6.25 12.48
C ALA A 36 -0.51 5.85 12.00
N LEU A 37 -1.34 5.29 12.88
CA LEU A 37 -2.69 4.88 12.53
C LEU A 37 -3.56 6.08 12.15
N LYS A 38 -3.41 7.20 12.83
CA LYS A 38 -4.14 8.41 12.48
C LYS A 38 -3.77 8.90 11.09
N ARG A 39 -2.48 8.97 10.80
CA ARG A 39 -2.04 9.42 9.47
C ARG A 39 -2.48 8.44 8.39
N TYR A 40 -2.47 7.15 8.69
CA TYR A 40 -2.97 6.12 7.79
C TYR A 40 -4.45 6.34 7.46
N GLN A 41 -5.27 6.66 8.46
CA GLN A 41 -6.69 6.96 8.22
C GLN A 41 -6.86 8.21 7.36
N ASP A 42 -6.03 9.23 7.57
CA ASP A 42 -6.04 10.43 6.71
C ASP A 42 -5.70 10.05 5.26
N ALA A 43 -4.75 9.15 5.08
CA ALA A 43 -4.36 8.67 3.76
C ALA A 43 -5.51 7.92 3.08
N ILE A 44 -6.19 7.04 3.81
CA ILE A 44 -7.34 6.29 3.27
C ILE A 44 -8.45 7.26 2.84
N LYS A 45 -8.73 8.25 3.66
CA LYS A 45 -9.75 9.25 3.34
C LYS A 45 -9.40 9.99 2.06
N LYS A 46 -8.14 10.40 1.93
CA LYS A 46 -7.67 11.10 0.73
C LYS A 46 -7.76 10.20 -0.51
N SER A 47 -7.40 8.93 -0.37
CA SER A 47 -7.50 7.96 -1.45
C SER A 47 -8.94 7.85 -1.97
N LYS A 48 -9.92 7.79 -1.07
CA LYS A 48 -11.32 7.70 -1.46
C LYS A 48 -11.80 8.95 -2.17
N GLU A 49 -11.30 10.12 -1.76
CA GLU A 49 -11.61 11.38 -2.45
C GLU A 49 -11.05 11.36 -3.88
N ILE A 50 -9.82 10.87 -4.04
CA ILE A 50 -9.19 10.73 -5.36
C ILE A 50 -9.99 9.76 -6.23
N GLU A 51 -10.39 8.63 -5.67
CA GLU A 51 -11.17 7.62 -6.38
C GLU A 51 -12.46 8.21 -6.94
N GLN A 52 -13.13 9.06 -6.19
CA GLN A 52 -14.36 9.71 -6.65
C GLN A 52 -14.12 10.57 -7.88
N VAL A 53 -13.01 11.32 -7.90
CA VAL A 53 -12.67 12.14 -9.06
C VAL A 53 -12.32 11.26 -10.26
N VAL A 54 -11.51 10.22 -10.04
CA VAL A 54 -11.08 9.32 -11.11
C VAL A 54 -12.25 8.53 -11.68
N SER A 55 -13.24 8.15 -10.86
CA SER A 55 -14.40 7.41 -11.36
C SER A 55 -15.21 8.23 -12.36
N ASN A 56 -15.20 9.56 -12.22
CA ASN A 56 -15.86 10.45 -13.16
C ASN A 56 -15.00 10.78 -14.39
N PHE A 57 -13.66 10.67 -14.23
CA PHE A 57 -12.70 10.99 -15.28
C PHE A 57 -11.62 9.89 -15.34
N PRO A 58 -12.02 8.67 -15.80
CA PRO A 58 -11.08 7.52 -15.77
C PRO A 58 -9.77 7.76 -16.54
N GLU A 59 -9.78 8.64 -17.53
CA GLU A 59 -8.59 8.97 -18.30
C GLU A 59 -7.51 9.67 -17.48
N LEU A 60 -7.84 10.13 -16.29
CA LEU A 60 -6.88 10.80 -15.40
C LEU A 60 -6.15 9.82 -14.47
N LEU A 61 -6.51 8.54 -14.53
CA LEU A 61 -5.86 7.50 -13.71
C LEU A 61 -4.52 7.08 -14.32
N TYR A 62 -3.49 7.87 -14.06
CA TYR A 62 -2.14 7.57 -14.53
C TYR A 62 -1.11 8.40 -13.74
N GLY A 63 0.17 8.12 -13.95
CA GLY A 63 1.26 8.90 -13.37
C GLY A 63 1.20 8.97 -11.85
N ASP A 64 1.20 10.18 -11.32
CA ASP A 64 1.24 10.42 -9.86
C ASP A 64 0.04 9.82 -9.14
N VAL A 65 -1.13 9.75 -9.78
CA VAL A 65 -2.32 9.16 -9.18
C VAL A 65 -2.09 7.67 -8.93
N GLY A 66 -1.57 6.96 -9.93
CA GLY A 66 -1.28 5.53 -9.79
C GLY A 66 -0.21 5.28 -8.73
N THR A 67 0.85 6.09 -8.73
CA THR A 67 1.92 5.99 -7.74
C THR A 67 1.37 6.19 -6.33
N ALA A 68 0.49 7.17 -6.14
CA ALA A 68 -0.11 7.45 -4.84
C ALA A 68 -0.91 6.25 -4.33
N PHE A 69 -1.72 5.65 -5.19
CA PHE A 69 -2.50 4.46 -4.83
C PHE A 69 -1.59 3.30 -4.45
N GLN A 70 -0.53 3.09 -5.22
CA GLN A 70 0.43 2.02 -4.94
C GLN A 70 1.11 2.23 -3.60
N GLU A 71 1.51 3.46 -3.28
CA GLU A 71 2.15 3.76 -2.01
C GLU A 71 1.21 3.56 -0.82
N LEU A 72 -0.09 3.80 -1.00
CA LEU A 72 -1.05 3.52 0.06
C LEU A 72 -1.13 2.01 0.33
N ALA A 73 -1.12 1.19 -0.71
CA ALA A 73 -1.10 -0.26 -0.53
C ALA A 73 0.16 -0.69 0.23
N GLU A 74 1.30 -0.10 -0.10
CA GLU A 74 2.55 -0.38 0.61
C GLU A 74 2.48 0.06 2.07
N ALA A 75 1.92 1.23 2.35
CA ALA A 75 1.75 1.72 3.72
C ALA A 75 0.85 0.79 4.53
N SER A 76 -0.17 0.21 3.90
CA SER A 76 -1.08 -0.73 4.58
C SER A 76 -0.33 -1.97 5.06
N VAL A 77 0.64 -2.45 4.27
CA VAL A 77 1.48 -3.59 4.67
C VAL A 77 2.36 -3.21 5.85
N VAL A 78 2.93 -2.00 5.84
CA VAL A 78 3.76 -1.51 6.94
C VAL A 78 2.97 -1.47 8.24
N ILE A 79 1.74 -0.96 8.20
CA ILE A 79 0.86 -0.93 9.37
C ILE A 79 0.60 -2.34 9.91
N SER A 80 0.30 -3.30 9.02
CA SER A 80 0.10 -4.69 9.43
C SER A 80 1.36 -5.29 10.04
N MET A 81 2.51 -5.01 9.44
CA MET A 81 3.79 -5.57 9.88
C MET A 81 4.21 -5.05 11.25
N TYR A 82 4.09 -3.74 11.48
CA TYR A 82 4.56 -3.14 12.72
C TYR A 82 3.58 -3.26 13.87
N PHE A 83 2.28 -3.23 13.60
CA PHE A 83 1.28 -3.14 14.66
C PHE A 83 0.31 -4.32 14.72
N GLY A 84 0.48 -5.30 13.84
CA GLY A 84 -0.37 -6.49 13.83
C GLY A 84 -1.81 -6.23 13.39
N GLU A 85 -2.06 -5.09 12.76
CA GLU A 85 -3.37 -4.78 12.25
C GLU A 85 -3.70 -5.66 11.06
N LYS A 86 -4.99 -6.00 10.91
CA LYS A 86 -5.44 -6.78 9.76
C LYS A 86 -5.17 -6.00 8.48
N LEU A 87 -4.67 -6.70 7.45
CA LEU A 87 -4.42 -6.07 6.15
C LEU A 87 -5.74 -5.63 5.52
N ASN A 88 -5.83 -4.35 5.16
CA ASN A 88 -6.98 -3.84 4.45
C ASN A 88 -6.98 -4.31 3.00
N LEU A 89 -8.16 -4.57 2.45
CA LEU A 89 -8.33 -4.93 1.05
C LEU A 89 -8.36 -3.66 0.18
N ALA A 90 -8.26 -3.84 -1.13
CA ALA A 90 -8.28 -2.72 -2.07
C ALA A 90 -9.51 -1.83 -1.88
N SER A 91 -10.68 -2.46 -1.71
CA SER A 91 -11.94 -1.72 -1.51
C SER A 91 -11.94 -0.90 -0.23
N ASP A 92 -11.31 -1.41 0.83
CA ASP A 92 -11.22 -0.68 2.11
C ASP A 92 -10.38 0.58 1.96
N LEU A 93 -9.36 0.54 1.09
CA LEU A 93 -8.45 1.65 0.88
C LEU A 93 -8.93 2.62 -0.20
N GLY A 94 -9.89 2.21 -1.01
CA GLY A 94 -10.30 2.99 -2.17
C GLY A 94 -9.25 2.99 -3.27
N VAL A 95 -8.53 1.86 -3.41
CA VAL A 95 -7.44 1.72 -4.38
C VAL A 95 -7.86 0.74 -5.48
N PRO A 96 -7.65 1.09 -6.77
CA PRO A 96 -7.92 0.14 -7.85
C PRO A 96 -7.08 -1.12 -7.70
N ASP A 97 -7.67 -2.27 -8.06
CA ASP A 97 -7.05 -3.58 -7.86
C ASP A 97 -5.63 -3.68 -8.39
N THR A 98 -5.39 -3.15 -9.60
CA THR A 98 -4.07 -3.23 -10.22
C THR A 98 -2.98 -2.59 -9.35
N TYR A 99 -3.24 -1.40 -8.85
CA TYR A 99 -2.27 -0.70 -7.99
C TYR A 99 -2.14 -1.34 -6.63
N TYR A 100 -3.25 -1.87 -6.11
CA TYR A 100 -3.21 -2.59 -4.84
C TYR A 100 -2.29 -3.81 -4.94
N ILE A 101 -2.49 -4.64 -5.95
CA ILE A 101 -1.70 -5.86 -6.12
C ILE A 101 -0.22 -5.54 -6.34
N THR A 102 0.07 -4.54 -7.17
CA THR A 102 1.44 -4.13 -7.44
C THR A 102 2.13 -3.65 -6.15
N GLY A 103 1.45 -2.80 -5.38
CA GLY A 103 2.00 -2.28 -4.13
C GLY A 103 2.24 -3.38 -3.10
N ILE A 104 1.28 -4.29 -2.95
CA ILE A 104 1.42 -5.40 -2.00
C ILE A 104 2.56 -6.32 -2.44
N ALA A 105 2.66 -6.63 -3.73
CA ALA A 105 3.74 -7.50 -4.26
C ALA A 105 5.12 -6.89 -4.01
N ASP A 106 5.27 -5.59 -4.22
CA ASP A 106 6.52 -4.89 -3.94
C ASP A 106 6.85 -4.96 -2.45
N SER A 107 5.84 -4.81 -1.60
CA SER A 107 6.02 -4.88 -0.15
C SER A 107 6.46 -6.27 0.32
N VAL A 108 5.93 -7.32 -0.31
CA VAL A 108 6.36 -8.69 0.01
C VAL A 108 7.85 -8.86 -0.26
N GLY A 109 8.34 -8.27 -1.36
CA GLY A 109 9.77 -8.28 -1.67
C GLY A 109 10.60 -7.58 -0.61
N GLU A 110 10.13 -6.43 -0.12
CA GLU A 110 10.82 -5.69 0.96
C GLU A 110 10.80 -6.48 2.26
N MET A 111 9.70 -7.13 2.59
CA MET A 111 9.60 -7.97 3.79
C MET A 111 10.55 -9.15 3.73
N ARG A 112 10.70 -9.77 2.55
CA ARG A 112 11.66 -10.86 2.35
C ARG A 112 13.08 -10.39 2.67
N ARG A 113 13.45 -9.21 2.18
CA ARG A 113 14.75 -8.61 2.45
C ARG A 113 14.92 -8.37 3.94
N ARG A 114 13.89 -7.87 4.61
CA ARG A 114 13.92 -7.62 6.04
C ARG A 114 14.13 -8.91 6.83
N VAL A 115 13.47 -10.00 6.44
CA VAL A 115 13.65 -11.30 7.09
C VAL A 115 15.11 -11.73 6.99
N LEU A 116 15.73 -11.61 5.81
CA LEU A 116 17.12 -11.99 5.62
C LEU A 116 18.06 -11.15 6.47
N GLU A 117 17.81 -9.84 6.59
CA GLU A 117 18.59 -8.96 7.43
C GLU A 117 18.50 -9.36 8.90
N LEU A 118 17.28 -9.64 9.37
CA LEU A 118 17.07 -10.06 10.75
C LEU A 118 17.79 -11.37 11.07
N LEU A 119 17.76 -12.32 10.13
CA LEU A 119 18.46 -13.58 10.29
C LEU A 119 19.96 -13.37 10.39
N LYS A 120 20.54 -12.49 9.58
CA LYS A 120 21.96 -12.17 9.62
C LYS A 120 22.36 -11.55 10.96
N GLU A 121 21.44 -10.77 11.56
CA GLU A 121 21.68 -10.15 12.85
C GLU A 121 21.43 -11.08 14.04
N GLY A 122 20.98 -12.31 13.77
CA GLY A 122 20.66 -13.28 14.81
C GLY A 122 19.32 -13.04 15.51
N LYS A 123 18.49 -12.16 14.95
CA LYS A 123 17.17 -11.86 15.52
C LYS A 123 16.13 -12.82 14.96
N ASN A 124 16.26 -14.09 15.33
CA ASN A 124 15.48 -15.17 14.76
C ASN A 124 13.98 -15.09 15.06
N GLN A 125 13.60 -14.65 16.26
CA GLN A 125 12.19 -14.55 16.63
C GLN A 125 11.48 -13.45 15.80
N GLU A 126 12.15 -12.31 15.65
CA GLU A 126 11.61 -11.22 14.85
C GLU A 126 11.52 -11.60 13.37
N ALA A 127 12.54 -12.34 12.89
CA ALA A 127 12.55 -12.82 11.51
C ALA A 127 11.38 -13.76 11.26
N GLU A 128 11.10 -14.69 12.17
CA GLU A 128 10.01 -15.64 12.06
C GLU A 128 8.66 -14.92 12.06
N LYS A 129 8.49 -13.94 12.93
CA LYS A 129 7.25 -13.15 12.99
C LYS A 129 7.01 -12.42 11.69
N THR A 130 8.04 -11.75 11.16
CA THR A 130 7.94 -11.03 9.88
C THR A 130 7.63 -12.00 8.74
N TYR A 131 8.27 -13.15 8.73
CA TYR A 131 8.03 -14.18 7.72
C TYR A 131 6.59 -14.66 7.73
N ARG A 132 6.01 -14.87 8.91
CA ARG A 132 4.61 -15.31 9.03
C ARG A 132 3.65 -14.27 8.48
N ILE A 133 3.90 -12.99 8.78
CA ILE A 133 3.09 -11.89 8.24
C ILE A 133 3.18 -11.88 6.71
N MET A 134 4.39 -12.06 6.17
CA MET A 134 4.62 -12.12 4.73
C MET A 134 3.83 -13.26 4.10
N GLU A 135 3.85 -14.44 4.73
CA GLU A 135 3.10 -15.59 4.23
C GLU A 135 1.59 -15.35 4.26
N ASP A 136 1.08 -14.74 5.32
CA ASP A 136 -0.35 -14.43 5.44
C ASP A 136 -0.77 -13.46 4.34
N ILE A 137 0.03 -12.45 4.07
CA ILE A 137 -0.23 -11.50 3.00
C ILE A 137 -0.23 -12.21 1.64
N TYR A 138 0.77 -13.04 1.41
CA TYR A 138 0.89 -13.79 0.16
C TYR A 138 -0.32 -14.70 -0.05
N GLN A 139 -0.77 -15.41 1.01
CA GLN A 139 -1.94 -16.25 0.93
C GLN A 139 -3.21 -15.45 0.64
N THR A 140 -3.33 -14.27 1.26
CA THR A 140 -4.47 -13.39 1.00
C THR A 140 -4.52 -13.00 -0.48
N LEU A 141 -3.38 -12.61 -1.06
CA LEU A 141 -3.31 -12.26 -2.48
C LEU A 141 -3.66 -13.45 -3.37
N TRP A 142 -3.13 -14.61 -3.03
CA TRP A 142 -3.36 -15.82 -3.81
C TRP A 142 -4.84 -16.21 -3.81
N ASN A 143 -5.50 -16.07 -2.67
CA ASN A 143 -6.90 -16.43 -2.52
C ASN A 143 -7.87 -15.46 -3.19
N LEU A 144 -7.41 -14.26 -3.56
CA LEU A 144 -8.23 -13.28 -4.25
C LEU A 144 -8.45 -13.63 -5.73
N GLU A 145 -7.75 -14.64 -6.25
CA GLU A 145 -7.92 -15.12 -7.62
C GLU A 145 -7.81 -14.06 -8.70
N TYR A 146 -6.86 -13.13 -8.55
CA TYR A 146 -6.65 -12.11 -9.58
C TYR A 146 -6.15 -12.72 -10.88
N PRO A 147 -6.57 -12.19 -12.05
CA PRO A 147 -6.07 -12.66 -13.33
C PRO A 147 -4.56 -12.50 -13.45
N LYS A 148 -3.90 -13.42 -14.16
CA LYS A 148 -2.46 -13.37 -14.38
C LYS A 148 -2.03 -12.07 -15.07
N SER A 149 -2.89 -11.49 -15.90
CA SER A 149 -2.59 -10.25 -16.61
C SER A 149 -2.45 -9.06 -15.66
N VAL A 150 -3.04 -9.14 -14.46
CA VAL A 150 -2.93 -8.09 -13.46
C VAL A 150 -1.62 -8.22 -12.67
N VAL A 151 -1.20 -9.45 -12.38
CA VAL A 151 0.02 -9.72 -11.61
C VAL A 151 0.90 -10.76 -12.30
N PRO A 152 1.47 -10.42 -13.45
CA PRO A 152 2.16 -11.42 -14.28
C PRO A 152 3.34 -12.13 -13.63
N GLY A 153 3.99 -11.53 -12.65
CA GLY A 153 5.14 -12.15 -11.98
C GLY A 153 4.82 -12.82 -10.65
N LEU A 154 3.62 -12.64 -10.12
CA LEU A 154 3.30 -13.09 -8.77
C LEU A 154 3.31 -14.60 -8.61
N ARG A 155 2.73 -15.30 -9.56
CA ARG A 155 2.60 -16.77 -9.48
C ARG A 155 3.89 -17.53 -9.83
N GLN A 156 4.88 -16.84 -10.33
CA GLN A 156 6.18 -17.44 -10.66
C GLN A 156 7.13 -17.40 -9.47
N LYS A 157 6.78 -16.69 -8.44
CA LYS A 157 7.60 -16.55 -7.24
C LYS A 157 7.15 -17.52 -6.17
#